data_e1ca7b04ff0f8d14316566604cdce22f
#
_entry.id   e1ca7b04ff0f8d14316566604cdce22f
#
_cell.length_a   1.000
_cell.length_b   1.000
_cell.length_c   1.000
_cell.angle_alpha   90.00
_cell.angle_beta   90.00
_cell.angle_gamma   90.00
#
_symmetry.space_group_name_H-M   'P 1'
#
loop_
_entity.id
_entity.type
_entity.pdbx_description
1 polymer ?
#
loop_
_entity_poly.entity_id
_entity_poly.type
_entity_poly.pdbx_seq_one_letter_code
_entity_poly.pdbx_strand_id
1 'polypeptide(L)'
;MRTKAIILAGGKGTRLASLTMKRAKPAVPFAGKYRIIDFALSNCVNSNITDVLVLTQYRPHSLNDHIGKGRPWDLDRSFTGGVQLLQPYKGSHDTDWYLGTADAVAQNLNFVRRGQPEFVLILSGDHIYQMDYDMLVNYHRDKGADLTICTIRVPIEEASRFGILDVDESFRVKHFIEKPKNPPGNLASMGVYVFNYSVLEEAVLADQKNTASKRDFGKDVIPRLLENEAAIYAYPYGGYWVDVGTVEAYWEAHMDLLQYPPALNLNDRTWVIHTQSEERPPVRMMRDAVVHNSLLTDGAIISSGALVENSVLSPGVYVGPGAVVRNSVVLTDAYIEANATVERCIIDKIAVVGEGAKVGSSAYSGSEGITCVGKNAFIPPYFTIGGGCVLGTDLKRESYSAFPNKIVPDGTLIGYSHRD
;
A
#
# COMPACT_ATOMS: atom_id res chain seq x y z
N MET A 1 27.65 -7.67 -7.54
CA MET A 1 26.63 -7.30 -8.55
C MET A 1 26.10 -5.92 -8.25
N ARG A 2 25.89 -5.07 -9.25
CA ARG A 2 25.29 -3.75 -9.02
C ARG A 2 23.81 -3.82 -9.38
N THR A 3 22.95 -3.90 -8.39
CA THR A 3 21.51 -3.88 -8.57
C THR A 3 20.96 -2.53 -8.14
N LYS A 4 20.08 -1.94 -8.96
CA LYS A 4 19.36 -0.72 -8.64
C LYS A 4 17.87 -1.03 -8.53
N ALA A 5 17.22 -0.54 -7.50
CA ALA A 5 15.78 -0.67 -7.35
C ALA A 5 15.05 0.59 -7.84
N ILE A 6 13.91 0.38 -8.48
CA ILE A 6 12.96 1.42 -8.88
C ILE A 6 11.61 1.08 -8.26
N ILE A 7 11.14 1.90 -7.33
CA ILE A 7 9.84 1.74 -6.70
C ILE A 7 8.83 2.65 -7.40
N LEU A 8 7.82 2.06 -8.01
CA LEU A 8 6.72 2.77 -8.67
C LEU A 8 5.67 3.17 -7.63
N ALA A 9 5.60 4.45 -7.32
CA ALA A 9 4.75 5.01 -6.25
C ALA A 9 3.75 6.06 -6.77
N GLY A 10 3.36 5.98 -8.05
CA GLY A 10 2.60 7.01 -8.76
C GLY A 10 1.08 6.78 -8.85
N GLY A 11 0.53 5.69 -8.35
CA GLY A 11 -0.89 5.35 -8.51
C GLY A 11 -1.86 6.25 -7.73
N LYS A 12 -3.03 6.59 -8.34
CA LYS A 12 -4.08 7.40 -7.67
C LYS A 12 -4.70 6.72 -6.45
N GLY A 13 -4.85 5.39 -6.46
CA GLY A 13 -5.40 4.62 -5.34
C GLY A 13 -6.88 4.87 -5.04
N THR A 14 -7.69 5.28 -6.01
CA THR A 14 -9.10 5.69 -5.82
C THR A 14 -9.99 4.65 -5.14
N ARG A 15 -9.67 3.37 -5.26
CA ARG A 15 -10.41 2.27 -4.62
C ARG A 15 -10.23 2.19 -3.09
N LEU A 16 -9.28 2.94 -2.51
CA LEU A 16 -9.12 3.11 -1.06
C LEU A 16 -9.98 4.23 -0.49
N ALA A 17 -10.95 4.70 -1.25
CA ALA A 17 -11.94 5.69 -0.83
C ALA A 17 -11.30 6.93 -0.18
N SER A 18 -11.78 7.33 1.01
CA SER A 18 -11.32 8.54 1.70
C SER A 18 -9.85 8.49 2.14
N LEU A 19 -9.24 7.30 2.24
CA LEU A 19 -7.84 7.15 2.67
C LEU A 19 -6.82 7.76 1.71
N THR A 20 -7.15 7.88 0.42
CA THR A 20 -6.27 8.45 -0.61
C THR A 20 -6.69 9.85 -1.08
N MET A 21 -7.72 10.44 -0.49
CA MET A 21 -8.14 11.81 -0.83
C MET A 21 -7.06 12.86 -0.60
N LYS A 22 -6.15 12.65 0.37
CA LYS A 22 -5.09 13.62 0.73
C LYS A 22 -3.67 13.06 0.66
N ARG A 23 -3.48 11.82 0.22
CA ARG A 23 -2.16 11.18 0.11
C ARG A 23 -2.13 10.14 -1.00
N ALA A 24 -0.94 9.83 -1.52
CA ALA A 24 -0.72 8.71 -2.43
C ALA A 24 -0.94 7.37 -1.71
N LYS A 25 -1.36 6.30 -2.42
CA LYS A 25 -1.55 4.97 -1.84
C LYS A 25 -0.32 4.46 -1.07
N PRO A 26 0.93 4.58 -1.57
CA PRO A 26 2.12 4.15 -0.81
C PRO A 26 2.32 4.86 0.54
N ALA A 27 1.73 6.05 0.72
CA ALA A 27 1.81 6.81 1.96
C ALA A 27 0.68 6.52 2.96
N VAL A 28 -0.24 5.61 2.64
CA VAL A 28 -1.32 5.20 3.57
C VAL A 28 -0.68 4.45 4.74
N PRO A 29 -1.06 4.78 6.01
CA PRO A 29 -0.56 4.07 7.18
C PRO A 29 -0.95 2.60 7.17
N PHE A 30 -0.10 1.74 7.74
CA PHE A 30 -0.36 0.30 7.87
C PHE A 30 0.20 -0.24 9.18
N ALA A 31 -0.46 -1.27 9.74
CA ALA A 31 -0.01 -1.98 10.93
C ALA A 31 0.34 -1.07 12.13
N GLY A 32 -0.45 -0.02 12.33
CA GLY A 32 -0.26 0.95 13.40
C GLY A 32 0.75 2.03 13.04
N LYS A 33 2.03 1.72 12.86
CA LYS A 33 3.12 2.72 12.76
C LYS A 33 3.76 2.84 11.38
N TYR A 34 3.60 1.86 10.49
CA TYR A 34 4.23 1.83 9.18
C TYR A 34 3.40 2.60 8.14
N ARG A 35 3.97 2.75 6.94
CA ARG A 35 3.26 3.05 5.71
C ARG A 35 3.50 1.94 4.69
N ILE A 36 2.64 1.80 3.71
CA ILE A 36 2.73 0.73 2.71
C ILE A 36 4.12 0.70 2.03
N ILE A 37 4.68 1.86 1.70
CA ILE A 37 6.00 1.98 1.05
C ILE A 37 7.16 1.40 1.89
N ASP A 38 7.01 1.35 3.21
CA ASP A 38 8.06 0.93 4.13
C ASP A 38 8.47 -0.53 3.89
N PHE A 39 7.53 -1.36 3.43
CA PHE A 39 7.80 -2.76 3.09
C PHE A 39 8.76 -2.88 1.90
N ALA A 40 8.49 -2.18 0.80
CA ALA A 40 9.37 -2.21 -0.37
C ALA A 40 10.76 -1.62 -0.05
N LEU A 41 10.84 -0.51 0.69
CA LEU A 41 12.10 0.09 1.11
C LEU A 41 12.88 -0.82 2.05
N SER A 42 12.22 -1.45 3.04
CA SER A 42 12.86 -2.35 3.98
C SER A 42 13.33 -3.63 3.30
N ASN A 43 12.54 -4.19 2.38
CA ASN A 43 12.98 -5.32 1.58
C ASN A 43 14.25 -5.00 0.76
N CYS A 44 14.34 -3.80 0.17
CA CYS A 44 15.56 -3.37 -0.53
C CYS A 44 16.78 -3.40 0.41
N VAL A 45 16.67 -2.77 1.57
CA VAL A 45 17.79 -2.66 2.53
C VAL A 45 18.18 -4.02 3.11
N ASN A 46 17.19 -4.82 3.51
CA ASN A 46 17.42 -6.17 4.03
C ASN A 46 18.04 -7.10 2.98
N SER A 47 17.85 -6.81 1.69
CA SER A 47 18.48 -7.51 0.55
C SER A 47 19.78 -6.82 0.06
N ASN A 48 20.38 -5.91 0.85
CA ASN A 48 21.58 -5.16 0.49
C ASN A 48 21.49 -4.31 -0.80
N ILE A 49 20.27 -3.99 -1.25
CA ILE A 49 20.02 -3.10 -2.39
C ILE A 49 19.85 -1.68 -1.86
N THR A 50 20.90 -0.90 -1.97
CA THR A 50 20.98 0.44 -1.36
C THR A 50 20.92 1.60 -2.35
N ASP A 51 20.79 1.33 -3.65
CA ASP A 51 20.58 2.35 -4.70
C ASP A 51 19.12 2.27 -5.16
N VAL A 52 18.29 3.18 -4.64
CA VAL A 52 16.82 3.13 -4.75
C VAL A 52 16.28 4.41 -5.34
N LEU A 53 15.55 4.29 -6.45
CA LEU A 53 14.77 5.38 -7.04
C LEU A 53 13.29 5.18 -6.69
N VAL A 54 12.61 6.21 -6.20
CA VAL A 54 11.17 6.18 -5.95
C VAL A 54 10.49 7.14 -6.90
N LEU A 55 9.71 6.62 -7.84
CA LEU A 55 9.00 7.39 -8.85
C LEU A 55 7.61 7.75 -8.34
N THR A 56 7.40 9.03 -8.06
CA THR A 56 6.14 9.54 -7.48
C THR A 56 5.40 10.43 -8.48
N GLN A 57 4.08 10.52 -8.38
CA GLN A 57 3.28 11.35 -9.28
C GLN A 57 2.10 12.01 -8.58
N TYR A 58 1.14 11.24 -8.09
CA TYR A 58 -0.06 11.77 -7.44
C TYR A 58 0.19 12.06 -5.96
N ARG A 59 -0.20 13.29 -5.52
CA ARG A 59 -0.17 13.71 -4.10
C ARG A 59 1.11 13.30 -3.35
N PRO A 60 2.30 13.65 -3.87
CA PRO A 60 3.57 13.10 -3.38
C PRO A 60 3.99 13.66 -2.02
N HIS A 61 3.44 14.80 -1.58
CA HIS A 61 3.90 15.54 -0.41
C HIS A 61 4.06 14.64 0.83
N SER A 62 2.96 13.96 1.25
CA SER A 62 3.00 13.09 2.43
C SER A 62 3.95 11.90 2.30
N LEU A 63 4.19 11.42 1.07
CA LEU A 63 5.15 10.36 0.79
C LEU A 63 6.58 10.89 0.87
N ASN A 64 6.83 12.06 0.28
CA ASN A 64 8.14 12.72 0.31
C ASN A 64 8.56 13.07 1.73
N ASP A 65 7.65 13.61 2.55
CA ASP A 65 7.92 13.91 3.95
C ASP A 65 8.27 12.66 4.75
N HIS A 66 7.59 11.54 4.47
CA HIS A 66 7.84 10.28 5.16
C HIS A 66 9.19 9.67 4.80
N ILE A 67 9.52 9.62 3.52
CA ILE A 67 10.80 9.05 3.06
C ILE A 67 11.95 9.99 3.42
N GLY A 68 11.75 11.31 3.26
CA GLY A 68 12.77 12.31 3.48
C GLY A 68 14.04 11.98 2.71
N LYS A 69 15.17 11.89 3.43
CA LYS A 69 16.45 11.46 2.89
C LYS A 69 16.71 9.94 3.01
N GLY A 70 15.72 9.17 3.48
CA GLY A 70 15.87 7.72 3.66
C GLY A 70 16.59 7.28 4.93
N ARG A 71 16.76 8.16 5.92
CA ARG A 71 17.52 7.87 7.14
C ARG A 71 17.03 6.64 7.91
N PRO A 72 15.72 6.38 8.07
CA PRO A 72 15.25 5.19 8.78
C PRO A 72 15.69 3.86 8.15
N TRP A 73 15.95 3.87 6.84
CA TRP A 73 16.36 2.70 6.05
C TRP A 73 17.87 2.67 5.76
N ASP A 74 18.69 3.52 6.41
CA ASP A 74 20.12 3.70 6.07
C ASP A 74 20.34 4.00 4.56
N LEU A 75 19.42 4.74 3.95
CA LEU A 75 19.47 5.20 2.57
C LEU A 75 19.83 6.70 2.43
N ASP A 76 20.22 7.36 3.54
CA ASP A 76 20.79 8.73 3.54
C ASP A 76 22.29 8.65 3.22
N ARG A 77 22.62 8.39 1.96
CA ARG A 77 23.99 8.14 1.50
C ARG A 77 24.46 9.25 0.56
N SER A 78 25.67 9.75 0.77
CA SER A 78 26.21 10.88 0.02
C SER A 78 27.00 10.47 -1.22
N PHE A 79 27.63 9.28 -1.24
CA PHE A 79 28.59 8.92 -2.28
C PHE A 79 28.16 7.71 -3.13
N THR A 80 27.51 6.72 -2.54
CA THR A 80 27.13 5.50 -3.25
C THR A 80 25.73 5.06 -2.84
N GLY A 81 24.82 4.99 -3.82
CA GLY A 81 23.44 4.60 -3.58
C GLY A 81 22.63 5.69 -2.87
N GLY A 82 21.75 5.28 -1.98
CA GLY A 82 20.78 6.12 -1.29
C GLY A 82 19.42 6.12 -1.96
N VAL A 83 18.42 6.75 -1.33
CA VAL A 83 17.10 6.93 -1.93
C VAL A 83 17.01 8.26 -2.65
N GLN A 84 16.48 8.24 -3.87
CA GLN A 84 16.16 9.45 -4.64
C GLN A 84 14.66 9.44 -5.00
N LEU A 85 13.98 10.53 -4.64
CA LEU A 85 12.59 10.77 -5.00
C LEU A 85 12.55 11.50 -6.34
N LEU A 86 11.95 10.89 -7.34
CA LEU A 86 11.84 11.44 -8.68
C LEU A 86 10.37 11.69 -9.02
N GLN A 87 10.10 12.89 -9.48
CA GLN A 87 8.77 13.35 -9.88
C GLN A 87 8.77 13.71 -11.36
N PRO A 88 7.62 13.63 -12.04
CA PRO A 88 7.52 14.17 -13.39
C PRO A 88 7.88 15.66 -13.38
N TYR A 89 8.61 16.10 -14.39
CA TYR A 89 8.96 17.50 -14.55
C TYR A 89 8.70 17.96 -15.98
N LYS A 90 8.41 19.23 -16.14
CA LYS A 90 8.23 19.84 -17.45
C LYS A 90 9.56 19.88 -18.17
N GLY A 91 9.71 19.00 -19.17
CA GLY A 91 10.90 18.92 -20.02
C GLY A 91 10.68 19.61 -21.37
N SER A 92 11.51 19.25 -22.36
CA SER A 92 11.40 19.69 -23.74
C SER A 92 10.25 19.04 -24.54
N HIS A 93 9.53 18.08 -23.94
CA HIS A 93 8.38 17.37 -24.51
C HIS A 93 7.14 17.66 -23.69
N ASP A 94 5.99 17.82 -24.37
CA ASP A 94 4.72 18.37 -23.86
C ASP A 94 3.94 17.55 -22.82
N THR A 95 4.50 16.50 -22.23
CA THR A 95 3.79 15.69 -21.25
C THR A 95 4.32 15.95 -19.83
N ASP A 96 3.51 16.64 -19.02
CA ASP A 96 3.82 16.97 -17.64
C ASP A 96 3.68 15.76 -16.66
N TRP A 97 3.15 14.63 -17.11
CA TRP A 97 2.82 13.47 -16.29
C TRP A 97 3.34 12.17 -16.93
N TYR A 98 3.69 11.19 -16.08
CA TYR A 98 3.96 9.84 -16.59
C TYR A 98 2.68 9.24 -17.17
N LEU A 99 2.74 8.80 -18.42
CA LEU A 99 1.61 8.20 -19.12
C LEU A 99 1.29 6.78 -18.63
N GLY A 100 2.29 6.09 -18.07
CA GLY A 100 2.20 4.75 -17.54
C GLY A 100 3.46 4.35 -16.78
N THR A 101 3.49 3.11 -16.31
CA THR A 101 4.59 2.58 -15.49
C THR A 101 5.92 2.50 -16.24
N ALA A 102 5.89 2.11 -17.51
CA ALA A 102 7.08 2.05 -18.37
C ALA A 102 7.58 3.45 -18.74
N ASP A 103 6.68 4.40 -18.97
CA ASP A 103 7.03 5.80 -19.26
C ASP A 103 7.73 6.45 -18.06
N ALA A 104 7.28 6.16 -16.85
CA ALA A 104 7.93 6.66 -15.64
C ALA A 104 9.40 6.24 -15.57
N VAL A 105 9.72 5.00 -15.95
CA VAL A 105 11.11 4.52 -16.01
C VAL A 105 11.86 5.15 -17.17
N ALA A 106 11.24 5.24 -18.35
CA ALA A 106 11.87 5.78 -19.56
C ALA A 106 12.27 7.25 -19.39
N GLN A 107 11.41 8.10 -18.81
CA GLN A 107 11.71 9.50 -18.52
C GLN A 107 12.85 9.67 -17.50
N ASN A 108 13.12 8.67 -16.68
CA ASN A 108 14.14 8.71 -15.65
C ASN A 108 15.38 7.85 -15.95
N LEU A 109 15.56 7.38 -17.17
CA LEU A 109 16.71 6.53 -17.57
C LEU A 109 18.08 7.15 -17.26
N ASN A 110 18.21 8.47 -17.32
CA ASN A 110 19.44 9.17 -16.94
C ASN A 110 19.84 8.95 -15.46
N PHE A 111 18.85 8.74 -14.56
CA PHE A 111 19.10 8.38 -13.15
C PHE A 111 19.34 6.87 -13.01
N VAL A 112 18.64 6.04 -13.80
CA VAL A 112 18.83 4.60 -13.79
C VAL A 112 20.24 4.22 -14.22
N ARG A 113 20.78 4.86 -15.25
CA ARG A 113 22.16 4.65 -15.77
C ARG A 113 23.28 4.96 -14.77
N ARG A 114 23.03 5.85 -13.82
CA ARG A 114 24.04 6.23 -12.82
C ARG A 114 24.44 5.00 -12.00
N GLY A 115 25.74 4.84 -11.79
CA GLY A 115 26.28 3.68 -11.09
C GLY A 115 26.42 2.43 -11.98
N GLN A 116 26.00 2.47 -13.25
CA GLN A 116 26.10 1.36 -14.23
C GLN A 116 25.58 0.04 -13.63
N PRO A 117 24.28 -0.06 -13.32
CA PRO A 117 23.72 -1.28 -12.78
C PRO A 117 23.78 -2.41 -13.81
N GLU A 118 24.01 -3.62 -13.34
CA GLU A 118 23.87 -4.83 -14.13
C GLU A 118 22.39 -5.25 -14.22
N PHE A 119 21.74 -5.18 -13.06
CA PHE A 119 20.31 -5.51 -12.92
C PHE A 119 19.50 -4.33 -12.41
N VAL A 120 18.26 -4.25 -12.87
CA VAL A 120 17.26 -3.28 -12.37
C VAL A 120 16.06 -4.02 -11.82
N LEU A 121 15.77 -3.76 -10.56
CA LEU A 121 14.61 -4.28 -9.85
C LEU A 121 13.48 -3.26 -9.93
N ILE A 122 12.37 -3.61 -10.56
CA ILE A 122 11.14 -2.79 -10.61
C ILE A 122 10.17 -3.30 -9.56
N LEU A 123 9.75 -2.43 -8.66
CA LEU A 123 8.89 -2.74 -7.52
C LEU A 123 7.61 -1.91 -7.54
N SER A 124 6.49 -2.51 -7.18
CA SER A 124 5.29 -1.77 -6.79
C SER A 124 5.43 -1.24 -5.37
N GLY A 125 5.20 0.06 -5.17
CA GLY A 125 5.29 0.70 -3.85
C GLY A 125 4.02 0.60 -3.00
N ASP A 126 3.07 -0.24 -3.39
CA ASP A 126 1.71 -0.29 -2.84
C ASP A 126 1.25 -1.68 -2.39
N HIS A 127 2.19 -2.60 -2.18
CA HIS A 127 1.94 -3.97 -1.70
C HIS A 127 2.57 -4.21 -0.32
N ILE A 128 1.99 -5.15 0.42
CA ILE A 128 2.48 -5.59 1.73
C ILE A 128 3.07 -7.00 1.60
N TYR A 129 4.37 -7.13 1.83
CA TYR A 129 5.09 -8.41 1.77
C TYR A 129 6.50 -8.29 2.36
N GLN A 130 7.11 -9.41 2.70
CA GLN A 130 8.52 -9.53 3.09
C GLN A 130 9.22 -10.42 2.07
N MET A 131 10.23 -9.93 1.37
CA MET A 131 10.93 -10.69 0.33
C MET A 131 12.41 -10.36 0.30
N ASP A 132 13.23 -11.40 0.24
CA ASP A 132 14.65 -11.27 -0.07
C ASP A 132 14.84 -11.13 -1.58
N TYR A 133 15.15 -9.92 -2.01
CA TYR A 133 15.41 -9.63 -3.42
C TYR A 133 16.77 -10.15 -3.90
N ASP A 134 17.74 -10.42 -3.00
CA ASP A 134 19.01 -11.03 -3.39
C ASP A 134 18.78 -12.44 -3.94
N MET A 135 17.89 -13.22 -3.31
CA MET A 135 17.47 -14.53 -3.82
C MET A 135 16.83 -14.42 -5.22
N LEU A 136 15.97 -13.43 -5.42
CA LEU A 136 15.32 -13.19 -6.70
C LEU A 136 16.31 -12.79 -7.81
N VAL A 137 17.27 -11.90 -7.49
CA VAL A 137 18.34 -11.48 -8.42
C VAL A 137 19.27 -12.64 -8.75
N ASN A 138 19.63 -13.47 -7.77
CA ASN A 138 20.43 -14.67 -7.99
C ASN A 138 19.70 -15.67 -8.90
N TYR A 139 18.41 -15.91 -8.70
CA TYR A 139 17.60 -16.73 -9.59
C TYR A 139 17.59 -16.19 -11.02
N HIS A 140 17.39 -14.89 -11.20
CA HIS A 140 17.42 -14.22 -12.50
C HIS A 140 18.75 -14.50 -13.25
N ARG A 141 19.86 -14.31 -12.57
CA ARG A 141 21.19 -14.60 -13.12
C ARG A 141 21.38 -16.07 -13.48
N ASP A 142 21.01 -16.99 -12.56
CA ASP A 142 21.23 -18.42 -12.72
C ASP A 142 20.39 -19.01 -13.86
N LYS A 143 19.23 -18.40 -14.16
CA LYS A 143 18.41 -18.71 -15.34
C LYS A 143 18.94 -18.09 -16.65
N GLY A 144 19.90 -17.17 -16.58
CA GLY A 144 20.30 -16.36 -17.74
C GLY A 144 19.12 -15.57 -18.32
N ALA A 145 18.26 -15.07 -17.45
CA ALA A 145 17.03 -14.40 -17.87
C ALA A 145 17.29 -12.98 -18.40
N ASP A 146 16.48 -12.53 -19.34
CA ASP A 146 16.36 -11.12 -19.73
C ASP A 146 15.42 -10.36 -18.79
N LEU A 147 14.36 -11.06 -18.35
CA LEU A 147 13.37 -10.60 -17.41
C LEU A 147 12.96 -11.74 -16.48
N THR A 148 12.90 -11.47 -15.18
CA THR A 148 12.25 -12.36 -14.20
C THR A 148 11.04 -11.65 -13.61
N ILE A 149 9.88 -12.32 -13.61
CA ILE A 149 8.63 -11.85 -13.05
C ILE A 149 8.37 -12.62 -11.76
N CYS A 150 8.29 -11.91 -10.62
CA CYS A 150 7.89 -12.55 -9.38
C CYS A 150 6.39 -12.85 -9.39
N THR A 151 6.03 -14.08 -9.01
CA THR A 151 4.66 -14.59 -9.15
C THR A 151 4.17 -15.24 -7.86
N ILE A 152 2.85 -15.18 -7.67
CA ILE A 152 2.15 -15.84 -6.57
C ILE A 152 0.88 -16.50 -7.10
N ARG A 153 0.42 -17.57 -6.45
CA ARG A 153 -0.89 -18.15 -6.73
C ARG A 153 -1.96 -17.42 -5.93
N VAL A 154 -2.98 -16.94 -6.62
CA VAL A 154 -4.14 -16.24 -6.02
C VAL A 154 -5.41 -17.08 -6.22
N PRO A 155 -6.48 -16.85 -5.44
CA PRO A 155 -7.80 -17.40 -5.75
C PRO A 155 -8.23 -17.04 -7.17
N ILE A 156 -8.85 -17.97 -7.90
CA ILE A 156 -9.20 -17.75 -9.32
C ILE A 156 -10.17 -16.58 -9.50
N GLU A 157 -11.01 -16.33 -8.49
CA GLU A 157 -11.99 -15.25 -8.44
C GLU A 157 -11.31 -13.87 -8.42
N GLU A 158 -10.09 -13.79 -7.88
CA GLU A 158 -9.31 -12.56 -7.80
C GLU A 158 -8.35 -12.38 -8.97
N ALA A 159 -8.09 -13.43 -9.75
CA ALA A 159 -7.06 -13.45 -10.78
C ALA A 159 -7.28 -12.38 -11.86
N SER A 160 -8.52 -11.96 -12.12
CA SER A 160 -8.83 -10.87 -13.08
C SER A 160 -8.25 -9.51 -12.69
N ARG A 161 -7.78 -9.36 -11.45
CA ARG A 161 -7.20 -8.10 -10.95
C ARG A 161 -5.72 -7.95 -11.30
N PHE A 162 -5.05 -9.02 -11.72
CA PHE A 162 -3.61 -9.13 -11.88
C PHE A 162 -3.19 -9.50 -13.32
N GLY A 163 -1.91 -9.32 -13.64
CA GLY A 163 -1.31 -9.95 -14.79
C GLY A 163 -1.18 -11.45 -14.56
N ILE A 164 -1.72 -12.28 -15.45
CA ILE A 164 -1.72 -13.74 -15.32
C ILE A 164 -0.72 -14.36 -16.29
N LEU A 165 0.06 -15.30 -15.74
CA LEU A 165 1.12 -15.99 -16.48
C LEU A 165 0.76 -17.46 -16.75
N ASP A 166 1.19 -17.93 -17.92
CA ASP A 166 1.34 -19.34 -18.25
C ASP A 166 2.83 -19.65 -18.41
N VAL A 167 3.29 -20.77 -17.81
CA VAL A 167 4.70 -21.14 -17.75
C VAL A 167 4.89 -22.62 -18.10
N ASP A 168 6.08 -22.97 -18.57
CA ASP A 168 6.47 -24.36 -18.71
C ASP A 168 7.05 -24.98 -17.41
N GLU A 169 7.51 -26.23 -17.48
CA GLU A 169 8.09 -26.96 -16.35
C GLU A 169 9.39 -26.30 -15.81
N SER A 170 10.09 -25.51 -16.62
CA SER A 170 11.28 -24.77 -16.22
C SER A 170 10.99 -23.39 -15.63
N PHE A 171 9.70 -23.03 -15.52
CA PHE A 171 9.19 -21.69 -15.19
C PHE A 171 9.49 -20.63 -16.26
N ARG A 172 9.77 -21.02 -17.50
CA ARG A 172 9.85 -20.08 -18.62
C ARG A 172 8.44 -19.61 -18.98
N VAL A 173 8.26 -18.31 -19.10
CA VAL A 173 6.94 -17.69 -19.39
C VAL A 173 6.62 -17.89 -20.87
N LYS A 174 5.45 -18.48 -21.15
CA LYS A 174 4.90 -18.69 -22.49
C LYS A 174 3.90 -17.61 -22.86
N HIS A 175 3.04 -17.25 -21.91
CA HIS A 175 2.00 -16.24 -22.10
C HIS A 175 1.91 -15.32 -20.88
N PHE A 176 1.56 -14.07 -21.15
CA PHE A 176 1.25 -13.07 -20.13
C PHE A 176 0.05 -12.25 -20.59
N ILE A 177 -0.96 -12.14 -19.74
CA ILE A 177 -2.18 -11.36 -20.01
C ILE A 177 -2.47 -10.43 -18.84
N GLU A 178 -2.42 -9.13 -19.08
CA GLU A 178 -2.68 -8.12 -18.05
C GLU A 178 -4.19 -7.98 -17.80
N LYS A 179 -4.61 -8.28 -16.59
CA LYS A 179 -6.00 -8.16 -16.07
C LYS A 179 -7.05 -8.74 -17.02
N PRO A 180 -6.97 -10.04 -17.33
CA PRO A 180 -7.93 -10.68 -18.21
C PRO A 180 -9.33 -10.73 -17.58
N LYS A 181 -10.38 -10.49 -18.37
CA LYS A 181 -11.76 -10.62 -17.90
C LYS A 181 -12.09 -12.07 -17.50
N ASN A 182 -11.55 -13.03 -18.24
CA ASN A 182 -11.67 -14.46 -17.97
C ASN A 182 -10.25 -15.02 -17.79
N PRO A 183 -9.74 -15.11 -16.56
CA PRO A 183 -8.37 -15.58 -16.31
C PRO A 183 -8.16 -17.03 -16.76
N PRO A 184 -7.13 -17.35 -17.56
CA PRO A 184 -6.83 -18.72 -17.97
C PRO A 184 -6.15 -19.54 -16.86
N GLY A 185 -5.76 -18.90 -15.77
CA GLY A 185 -5.08 -19.52 -14.64
C GLY A 185 -5.01 -18.57 -13.45
N ASN A 186 -4.31 -19.01 -12.42
CA ASN A 186 -4.21 -18.29 -11.15
C ASN A 186 -2.78 -17.91 -10.75
N LEU A 187 -1.80 -18.05 -11.63
CA LEU A 187 -0.42 -17.60 -11.39
C LEU A 187 -0.34 -16.11 -11.72
N ALA A 188 -0.36 -15.28 -10.69
CA ALA A 188 -0.44 -13.84 -10.79
C ALA A 188 0.94 -13.18 -10.69
N SER A 189 1.19 -12.14 -11.48
CA SER A 189 2.32 -11.25 -11.32
C SER A 189 2.16 -10.39 -10.07
N MET A 190 3.20 -10.35 -9.24
CA MET A 190 3.25 -9.49 -8.07
C MET A 190 3.65 -8.04 -8.39
N GLY A 191 3.88 -7.67 -9.66
CA GLY A 191 4.42 -6.35 -10.00
C GLY A 191 5.86 -6.13 -9.51
N VAL A 192 6.60 -7.22 -9.32
CA VAL A 192 8.02 -7.25 -8.95
C VAL A 192 8.78 -7.89 -10.09
N TYR A 193 9.71 -7.15 -10.70
CA TYR A 193 10.43 -7.55 -11.90
C TYR A 193 11.94 -7.36 -11.71
N VAL A 194 12.76 -8.28 -12.22
CA VAL A 194 14.20 -8.10 -12.39
C VAL A 194 14.51 -8.09 -13.87
N PHE A 195 15.18 -7.04 -14.34
CA PHE A 195 15.64 -6.90 -15.72
C PHE A 195 17.15 -6.85 -15.79
N ASN A 196 17.73 -7.42 -16.84
CA ASN A 196 19.02 -6.93 -17.33
C ASN A 196 18.87 -5.45 -17.70
N TYR A 197 19.79 -4.60 -17.26
CA TYR A 197 19.70 -3.16 -17.54
C TYR A 197 19.58 -2.85 -19.03
N SER A 198 20.37 -3.51 -19.87
CA SER A 198 20.36 -3.30 -21.34
C SER A 198 19.00 -3.64 -21.96
N VAL A 199 18.38 -4.74 -21.51
CA VAL A 199 17.05 -5.16 -21.98
C VAL A 199 15.99 -4.17 -21.56
N LEU A 200 16.03 -3.71 -20.30
CA LEU A 200 15.10 -2.68 -19.80
C LEU A 200 15.19 -1.39 -20.61
N GLU A 201 16.41 -0.90 -20.81
CA GLU A 201 16.66 0.36 -21.53
C GLU A 201 16.14 0.28 -22.97
N GLU A 202 16.48 -0.79 -23.69
CA GLU A 202 16.00 -1.01 -25.06
C GLU A 202 14.47 -1.11 -25.10
N ALA A 203 13.87 -1.88 -24.21
CA ALA A 203 12.44 -2.11 -24.17
C ALA A 203 11.64 -0.82 -23.93
N VAL A 204 12.02 0.00 -22.92
CA VAL A 204 11.28 1.22 -22.60
C VAL A 204 11.50 2.32 -23.66
N LEU A 205 12.70 2.42 -24.27
CA LEU A 205 12.94 3.35 -25.36
C LEU A 205 12.20 2.96 -26.65
N ALA A 206 12.10 1.67 -26.94
CA ALA A 206 11.30 1.17 -28.06
C ALA A 206 9.80 1.40 -27.81
N ASP A 207 9.35 1.24 -26.56
CA ASP A 207 7.97 1.54 -26.17
C ASP A 207 7.65 3.02 -26.32
N GLN A 208 8.55 3.93 -25.96
CA GLN A 208 8.36 5.39 -26.16
C GLN A 208 8.13 5.80 -27.63
N LYS A 209 8.65 5.05 -28.59
CA LYS A 209 8.47 5.31 -30.04
C LYS A 209 7.12 4.80 -30.55
N ASN A 210 6.46 3.89 -29.83
CA ASN A 210 5.18 3.31 -30.23
C ASN A 210 4.03 4.22 -29.77
N THR A 211 3.43 4.98 -30.67
CA THR A 211 2.32 5.91 -30.37
C THR A 211 1.02 5.22 -29.93
N ALA A 212 0.86 3.91 -30.20
CA ALA A 212 -0.31 3.13 -29.79
C ALA A 212 -0.15 2.53 -28.39
N SER A 213 1.07 2.58 -27.79
CA SER A 213 1.35 2.05 -26.47
C SER A 213 0.63 2.85 -25.37
N LYS A 214 0.17 2.14 -24.35
CA LYS A 214 -0.32 2.68 -23.08
C LYS A 214 0.79 2.99 -22.09
N ARG A 215 2.05 2.73 -22.48
CA ARG A 215 3.24 2.99 -21.66
C ARG A 215 3.27 2.17 -20.36
N ASP A 216 2.76 0.95 -20.40
CA ASP A 216 2.61 0.10 -19.23
C ASP A 216 3.42 -1.19 -19.36
N PHE A 217 4.09 -1.62 -18.27
CA PHE A 217 4.89 -2.85 -18.32
C PHE A 217 4.05 -4.07 -18.67
N GLY A 218 2.89 -4.22 -18.02
CA GLY A 218 2.04 -5.40 -18.21
C GLY A 218 1.30 -5.40 -19.55
N LYS A 219 0.90 -4.23 -20.06
CA LYS A 219 0.10 -4.14 -21.28
C LYS A 219 0.94 -4.11 -22.56
N ASP A 220 2.13 -3.54 -22.49
CA ASP A 220 2.91 -3.21 -23.68
C ASP A 220 4.32 -3.82 -23.66
N VAL A 221 5.09 -3.60 -22.58
CA VAL A 221 6.50 -3.96 -22.55
C VAL A 221 6.69 -5.49 -22.45
N ILE A 222 6.03 -6.15 -21.49
CA ILE A 222 6.17 -7.60 -21.27
C ILE A 222 5.64 -8.41 -22.46
N PRO A 223 4.43 -8.13 -23.00
CA PRO A 223 3.95 -8.82 -24.21
C PRO A 223 4.91 -8.68 -25.39
N ARG A 224 5.45 -7.48 -25.62
CA ARG A 224 6.41 -7.25 -26.70
C ARG A 224 7.73 -8.00 -26.52
N LEU A 225 8.23 -8.08 -25.28
CA LEU A 225 9.42 -8.89 -25.01
C LEU A 225 9.17 -10.38 -25.26
N LEU A 226 7.96 -10.90 -24.96
CA LEU A 226 7.56 -12.26 -25.29
C LEU A 226 7.49 -12.49 -26.82
N GLU A 227 6.92 -11.55 -27.57
CA GLU A 227 6.87 -11.58 -29.03
C GLU A 227 8.28 -11.60 -29.66
N ASN A 228 9.25 -10.95 -29.02
CA ASN A 228 10.65 -10.92 -29.43
C ASN A 228 11.47 -12.11 -28.87
N GLU A 229 10.81 -13.14 -28.34
CA GLU A 229 11.43 -14.37 -27.83
C GLU A 229 12.43 -14.17 -26.68
N ALA A 230 12.34 -13.06 -25.94
CA ALA A 230 13.18 -12.79 -24.78
C ALA A 230 13.13 -13.93 -23.74
N ALA A 231 14.20 -14.15 -23.02
CA ALA A 231 14.29 -15.17 -21.98
C ALA A 231 13.58 -14.68 -20.69
N ILE A 232 12.27 -14.90 -20.63
CA ILE A 232 11.43 -14.47 -19.50
C ILE A 232 11.12 -15.68 -18.60
N TYR A 233 11.39 -15.53 -17.29
CA TYR A 233 11.13 -16.57 -16.30
C TYR A 233 10.23 -16.06 -15.18
N ALA A 234 9.41 -16.94 -14.62
CA ALA A 234 8.62 -16.70 -13.44
C ALA A 234 9.38 -17.17 -12.19
N TYR A 235 9.44 -16.33 -11.16
CA TYR A 235 9.95 -16.69 -9.85
C TYR A 235 8.77 -16.95 -8.90
N PRO A 236 8.52 -18.19 -8.48
CA PRO A 236 7.41 -18.50 -7.59
C PRO A 236 7.71 -18.02 -6.16
N TYR A 237 6.90 -17.11 -5.66
CA TYR A 237 6.97 -16.62 -4.28
C TYR A 237 5.98 -17.37 -3.39
N GLY A 238 6.43 -17.82 -2.22
CA GLY A 238 5.64 -18.61 -1.28
C GLY A 238 5.30 -17.91 0.03
N GLY A 239 5.66 -16.63 0.20
CA GLY A 239 5.40 -15.87 1.42
C GLY A 239 4.08 -15.11 1.39
N TYR A 240 3.83 -14.33 2.46
CA TYR A 240 2.69 -13.43 2.54
C TYR A 240 2.83 -12.27 1.56
N TRP A 241 1.80 -12.03 0.76
CA TRP A 241 1.70 -10.90 -0.16
C TRP A 241 0.25 -10.47 -0.33
N VAL A 242 -0.02 -9.16 -0.20
CA VAL A 242 -1.36 -8.58 -0.41
C VAL A 242 -1.24 -7.26 -1.17
N ASP A 243 -2.04 -7.11 -2.24
CA ASP A 243 -2.36 -5.82 -2.84
C ASP A 243 -3.48 -5.16 -2.03
N VAL A 244 -3.12 -4.25 -1.14
CA VAL A 244 -4.08 -3.46 -0.35
C VAL A 244 -4.74 -2.38 -1.22
N GLY A 245 -5.35 -2.78 -2.31
CA GLY A 245 -5.92 -1.92 -3.34
C GLY A 245 -7.35 -1.47 -3.10
N THR A 246 -8.08 -2.09 -2.17
CA THR A 246 -9.46 -1.74 -1.78
C THR A 246 -9.55 -1.55 -0.27
N VAL A 247 -10.65 -0.94 0.18
CA VAL A 247 -10.92 -0.72 1.62
C VAL A 247 -10.96 -2.05 2.36
N GLU A 248 -11.58 -3.07 1.75
CA GLU A 248 -11.73 -4.41 2.29
C GLU A 248 -10.36 -5.10 2.42
N ALA A 249 -9.59 -5.16 1.33
CA ALA A 249 -8.26 -5.78 1.34
C ALA A 249 -7.30 -5.09 2.33
N TYR A 250 -7.43 -3.77 2.47
CA TYR A 250 -6.68 -3.01 3.47
C TYR A 250 -7.09 -3.37 4.90
N TRP A 251 -8.38 -3.50 5.18
CA TRP A 251 -8.89 -3.90 6.48
C TRP A 251 -8.51 -5.36 6.79
N GLU A 252 -8.70 -6.28 5.86
CA GLU A 252 -8.37 -7.70 5.99
C GLU A 252 -6.86 -7.89 6.27
N ALA A 253 -5.99 -7.20 5.54
CA ALA A 253 -4.55 -7.23 5.79
C ALA A 253 -4.15 -6.78 7.21
N HIS A 254 -4.94 -5.90 7.87
CA HIS A 254 -4.74 -5.57 9.27
C HIS A 254 -5.25 -6.67 10.21
N MET A 255 -6.36 -7.32 9.87
CA MET A 255 -6.88 -8.45 10.66
C MET A 255 -5.97 -9.67 10.58
N ASP A 256 -5.30 -9.90 9.44
CA ASP A 256 -4.28 -10.94 9.27
C ASP A 256 -3.12 -10.82 10.27
N LEU A 257 -2.77 -9.60 10.67
CA LEU A 257 -1.73 -9.36 11.69
C LEU A 257 -2.15 -9.80 13.10
N LEU A 258 -3.45 -9.92 13.35
CA LEU A 258 -4.03 -10.28 14.64
C LEU A 258 -4.27 -11.80 14.78
N GLN A 259 -4.05 -12.56 13.74
CA GLN A 259 -4.14 -14.02 13.75
C GLN A 259 -3.01 -14.64 14.59
N TYR A 260 -3.19 -15.86 15.06
CA TYR A 260 -2.16 -16.60 15.76
C TYR A 260 -1.95 -18.01 15.16
N PRO A 261 -0.75 -18.28 14.57
CA PRO A 261 0.33 -17.32 14.30
C PRO A 261 -0.08 -16.25 13.29
N PRO A 262 0.53 -15.04 13.31
CA PRO A 262 0.17 -13.99 12.36
C PRO A 262 0.60 -14.37 10.95
N ALA A 263 -0.22 -14.07 9.95
CA ALA A 263 0.09 -14.33 8.56
C ALA A 263 1.34 -13.57 8.07
N LEU A 264 1.56 -12.37 8.63
CA LEU A 264 2.78 -11.57 8.47
C LEU A 264 3.39 -11.29 9.84
N ASN A 265 4.60 -11.81 10.09
CA ASN A 265 5.29 -11.63 11.37
C ASN A 265 6.12 -10.34 11.38
N LEU A 266 5.58 -9.28 11.95
CA LEU A 266 6.29 -8.00 12.12
C LEU A 266 7.32 -8.01 13.28
N ASN A 267 7.36 -9.06 14.10
CA ASN A 267 8.31 -9.23 15.20
C ASN A 267 9.56 -10.02 14.79
N ASP A 268 9.73 -10.33 13.51
CA ASP A 268 10.93 -10.98 13.01
C ASP A 268 12.12 -10.02 13.07
N ARG A 269 13.06 -10.31 13.98
CA ARG A 269 14.29 -9.53 14.16
C ARG A 269 15.32 -9.73 13.06
N THR A 270 15.18 -10.77 12.26
CA THR A 270 16.06 -11.05 11.12
C THR A 270 15.62 -10.32 9.86
N TRP A 271 14.36 -9.85 9.83
CA TRP A 271 13.77 -9.10 8.71
C TRP A 271 12.96 -7.90 9.21
N VAL A 272 13.66 -6.89 9.70
CA VAL A 272 13.04 -5.71 10.29
C VAL A 272 12.39 -4.83 9.23
N ILE A 273 11.14 -4.45 9.45
CA ILE A 273 10.49 -3.39 8.66
C ILE A 273 10.79 -2.04 9.33
N HIS A 274 11.59 -1.24 8.64
CA HIS A 274 11.96 0.11 9.07
C HIS A 274 10.88 1.12 8.70
N THR A 275 10.77 2.19 9.48
CA THR A 275 9.81 3.29 9.21
C THR A 275 10.28 4.60 9.81
N GLN A 276 9.81 5.70 9.28
CA GLN A 276 9.91 7.01 9.92
C GLN A 276 8.91 7.08 11.06
N SER A 277 9.39 7.00 12.30
CA SER A 277 8.57 7.12 13.51
C SER A 277 8.68 8.52 14.10
N GLU A 278 7.57 9.00 14.66
CA GLU A 278 7.54 10.14 15.57
C GLU A 278 7.86 9.65 16.99
N GLU A 279 8.59 10.45 17.75
CA GLU A 279 8.79 10.17 19.17
C GLU A 279 7.47 10.38 19.93
N ARG A 280 7.02 9.34 20.60
CA ARG A 280 5.78 9.31 21.37
C ARG A 280 6.03 8.63 22.72
N PRO A 281 5.28 9.00 23.78
CA PRO A 281 5.38 8.28 25.05
C PRO A 281 4.83 6.85 24.90
N PRO A 282 5.14 5.96 25.85
CA PRO A 282 4.55 4.62 25.89
C PRO A 282 3.03 4.62 25.88
N VAL A 283 2.43 3.51 25.46
CA VAL A 283 0.98 3.27 25.57
C VAL A 283 0.54 3.40 27.03
N ARG A 284 -0.56 4.10 27.26
CA ARG A 284 -1.15 4.23 28.59
C ARG A 284 -2.52 3.56 28.65
N MET A 285 -2.61 2.49 29.42
CA MET A 285 -3.88 1.86 29.79
C MET A 285 -4.31 2.31 31.16
N MET A 286 -5.53 2.81 31.28
CA MET A 286 -6.10 3.25 32.55
C MET A 286 -6.74 2.05 33.30
N ARG A 287 -7.16 2.30 34.54
CA ARG A 287 -7.82 1.30 35.35
C ARG A 287 -9.12 0.84 34.65
N ASP A 288 -9.37 -0.47 34.72
CA ASP A 288 -10.55 -1.12 34.13
C ASP A 288 -10.65 -1.01 32.60
N ALA A 289 -9.58 -0.56 31.92
CA ALA A 289 -9.47 -0.68 30.47
C ALA A 289 -9.22 -2.14 30.08
N VAL A 290 -9.94 -2.61 29.05
CA VAL A 290 -9.82 -3.99 28.57
C VAL A 290 -9.33 -3.98 27.13
N VAL A 291 -8.27 -4.75 26.88
CA VAL A 291 -7.70 -4.93 25.53
C VAL A 291 -7.54 -6.41 25.22
N HIS A 292 -8.13 -6.85 24.12
CA HIS A 292 -8.05 -8.22 23.63
C HIS A 292 -7.54 -8.25 22.19
N ASN A 293 -6.60 -9.14 21.88
CA ASN A 293 -6.12 -9.47 20.55
C ASN A 293 -5.95 -8.22 19.63
N SER A 294 -5.19 -7.22 20.09
CA SER A 294 -5.08 -5.94 19.43
C SER A 294 -3.63 -5.45 19.36
N LEU A 295 -3.29 -4.69 18.33
CA LEU A 295 -2.02 -3.99 18.21
C LEU A 295 -2.19 -2.54 18.66
N LEU A 296 -1.42 -2.14 19.68
CA LEU A 296 -1.38 -0.78 20.19
C LEU A 296 0.00 -0.18 19.94
N THR A 297 0.04 1.07 19.52
CA THR A 297 1.29 1.77 19.25
C THR A 297 1.52 2.95 20.19
N ASP A 298 2.74 3.47 20.19
CA ASP A 298 3.21 4.52 21.10
C ASP A 298 2.26 5.71 21.19
N GLY A 299 2.10 6.27 22.39
CA GLY A 299 1.24 7.40 22.67
C GLY A 299 -0.25 7.09 22.71
N ALA A 300 -0.68 5.85 22.41
CA ALA A 300 -2.09 5.49 22.53
C ALA A 300 -2.56 5.54 23.99
N ILE A 301 -3.77 6.04 24.23
CA ILE A 301 -4.38 6.14 25.54
C ILE A 301 -5.71 5.38 25.53
N ILE A 302 -5.82 4.36 26.38
CA ILE A 302 -7.04 3.59 26.59
C ILE A 302 -7.60 3.96 27.96
N SER A 303 -8.72 4.70 27.97
CA SER A 303 -9.32 5.26 29.19
C SER A 303 -10.05 4.20 30.02
N SER A 304 -10.41 4.59 31.24
CA SER A 304 -11.10 3.70 32.20
C SER A 304 -12.42 3.16 31.63
N GLY A 305 -12.63 1.86 31.76
CA GLY A 305 -13.82 1.16 31.26
C GLY A 305 -13.92 1.03 29.75
N ALA A 306 -12.92 1.48 29.00
CA ALA A 306 -12.88 1.31 27.54
C ALA A 306 -12.56 -0.13 27.15
N LEU A 307 -13.11 -0.60 26.03
CA LEU A 307 -12.85 -1.92 25.43
C LEU A 307 -12.23 -1.76 24.03
N VAL A 308 -11.09 -2.40 23.81
CA VAL A 308 -10.46 -2.52 22.50
C VAL A 308 -10.30 -4.02 22.17
N GLU A 309 -10.90 -4.47 21.08
CA GLU A 309 -10.93 -5.88 20.72
C GLU A 309 -10.68 -6.05 19.23
N ASN A 310 -9.81 -7.02 18.85
CA ASN A 310 -9.46 -7.33 17.46
C ASN A 310 -9.19 -6.07 16.61
N SER A 311 -8.38 -5.14 17.12
CA SER A 311 -8.22 -3.83 16.52
C SER A 311 -6.76 -3.38 16.44
N VAL A 312 -6.47 -2.49 15.51
CA VAL A 312 -5.13 -1.90 15.33
C VAL A 312 -5.22 -0.39 15.59
N LEU A 313 -4.54 0.07 16.64
CA LEU A 313 -4.48 1.48 17.01
C LEU A 313 -3.12 2.08 16.71
N SER A 314 -3.12 3.12 15.87
CA SER A 314 -1.93 3.89 15.48
C SER A 314 -1.47 4.85 16.58
N PRO A 315 -0.27 5.49 16.43
CA PRO A 315 0.28 6.37 17.47
C PRO A 315 -0.67 7.50 17.87
N GLY A 316 -0.75 7.75 19.17
CA GLY A 316 -1.51 8.86 19.73
C GLY A 316 -3.03 8.71 19.70
N VAL A 317 -3.57 7.55 19.34
CA VAL A 317 -5.01 7.30 19.37
C VAL A 317 -5.52 7.39 20.81
N TYR A 318 -6.61 8.14 20.98
CA TYR A 318 -7.31 8.25 22.24
C TYR A 318 -8.63 7.47 22.20
N VAL A 319 -8.81 6.56 23.16
CA VAL A 319 -10.08 5.84 23.38
C VAL A 319 -10.64 6.28 24.74
N GLY A 320 -11.74 7.02 24.70
CA GLY A 320 -12.39 7.68 25.85
C GLY A 320 -13.04 6.72 26.83
N PRO A 321 -13.44 7.21 28.02
CA PRO A 321 -14.05 6.38 29.03
C PRO A 321 -15.31 5.66 28.53
N GLY A 322 -15.40 4.34 28.77
CA GLY A 322 -16.53 3.51 28.34
C GLY A 322 -16.69 3.32 26.83
N ALA A 323 -15.76 3.83 26.02
CA ALA A 323 -15.81 3.66 24.57
C ALA A 323 -15.45 2.24 24.17
N VAL A 324 -16.00 1.78 23.04
CA VAL A 324 -15.81 0.42 22.49
C VAL A 324 -15.25 0.51 21.08
N VAL A 325 -14.11 -0.16 20.84
CA VAL A 325 -13.49 -0.29 19.50
C VAL A 325 -13.33 -1.76 19.18
N ARG A 326 -14.02 -2.24 18.16
CA ARG A 326 -13.98 -3.65 17.73
C ARG A 326 -13.70 -3.80 16.25
N ASN A 327 -12.91 -4.83 15.89
CA ASN A 327 -12.64 -5.21 14.50
C ASN A 327 -12.29 -3.98 13.62
N SER A 328 -11.49 -3.05 14.14
CA SER A 328 -11.31 -1.73 13.55
C SER A 328 -9.86 -1.33 13.44
N VAL A 329 -9.58 -0.47 12.46
CA VAL A 329 -8.27 0.17 12.26
C VAL A 329 -8.42 1.65 12.56
N VAL A 330 -7.74 2.14 13.60
CA VAL A 330 -7.81 3.53 14.04
C VAL A 330 -6.44 4.17 13.85
N LEU A 331 -6.37 5.18 12.97
CA LEU A 331 -5.11 5.78 12.55
C LEU A 331 -4.70 6.96 13.46
N THR A 332 -3.45 7.39 13.29
CA THR A 332 -2.73 8.34 14.14
C THR A 332 -3.56 9.54 14.60
N ASP A 333 -3.51 9.80 15.90
CA ASP A 333 -4.17 10.95 16.57
C ASP A 333 -5.70 11.01 16.36
N ALA A 334 -6.34 9.89 16.01
CA ALA A 334 -7.79 9.82 16.01
C ALA A 334 -8.33 9.79 17.45
N TYR A 335 -9.48 10.40 17.66
CA TYR A 335 -10.08 10.63 18.96
C TYR A 335 -11.46 9.96 19.03
N ILE A 336 -11.59 8.93 19.85
CA ILE A 336 -12.86 8.25 20.11
C ILE A 336 -13.34 8.73 21.47
N GLU A 337 -14.38 9.55 21.50
CA GLU A 337 -14.88 10.16 22.74
C GLU A 337 -15.62 9.16 23.64
N ALA A 338 -15.99 9.61 24.83
CA ALA A 338 -16.62 8.76 25.84
C ALA A 338 -17.89 8.05 25.33
N ASN A 339 -18.06 6.79 25.72
CA ASN A 339 -19.21 5.95 25.37
C ASN A 339 -19.46 5.77 23.85
N ALA A 340 -18.54 6.19 22.99
CA ALA A 340 -18.64 5.96 21.55
C ALA A 340 -18.36 4.50 21.20
N THR A 341 -19.00 3.99 20.14
CA THR A 341 -18.79 2.63 19.61
C THR A 341 -18.28 2.72 18.18
N VAL A 342 -17.16 2.02 17.90
CA VAL A 342 -16.55 1.92 16.57
C VAL A 342 -16.42 0.44 16.25
N GLU A 343 -17.08 -0.04 15.19
CA GLU A 343 -17.14 -1.45 14.84
C GLU A 343 -17.01 -1.67 13.34
N ARG A 344 -16.05 -2.53 12.92
CA ARG A 344 -15.73 -2.80 11.51
C ARG A 344 -15.47 -1.51 10.71
N CYS A 345 -14.58 -0.68 11.24
CA CYS A 345 -14.29 0.63 10.68
C CYS A 345 -12.80 0.82 10.38
N ILE A 346 -12.54 1.77 9.48
CA ILE A 346 -11.25 2.41 9.33
C ILE A 346 -11.45 3.89 9.65
N ILE A 347 -10.86 4.36 10.75
CA ILE A 347 -10.90 5.75 11.18
C ILE A 347 -9.56 6.39 10.84
N ASP A 348 -9.56 7.35 9.91
CA ASP A 348 -8.32 7.98 9.45
C ASP A 348 -7.78 9.01 10.46
N LYS A 349 -6.56 9.49 10.22
CA LYS A 349 -5.79 10.40 11.09
C LYS A 349 -6.59 11.61 11.55
N ILE A 350 -6.44 11.96 12.84
CA ILE A 350 -7.03 13.15 13.46
C ILE A 350 -8.56 13.25 13.29
N ALA A 351 -9.22 12.14 12.95
CA ALA A 351 -10.68 12.10 12.95
C ALA A 351 -11.22 12.01 14.39
N VAL A 352 -12.39 12.58 14.61
CA VAL A 352 -13.05 12.59 15.92
C VAL A 352 -14.39 11.88 15.83
N VAL A 353 -14.57 10.87 16.65
CA VAL A 353 -15.86 10.20 16.87
C VAL A 353 -16.45 10.75 18.16
N GLY A 354 -17.51 11.54 18.06
CA GLY A 354 -18.12 12.27 19.18
C GLY A 354 -18.73 11.35 20.23
N GLU A 355 -18.95 11.91 21.42
CA GLU A 355 -19.48 11.21 22.57
C GLU A 355 -20.77 10.43 22.26
N GLY A 356 -20.82 9.16 22.66
CA GLY A 356 -21.97 8.28 22.45
C GLY A 356 -22.34 8.00 21.00
N ALA A 357 -21.50 8.40 20.02
CA ALA A 357 -21.72 8.08 18.63
C ALA A 357 -21.48 6.59 18.36
N LYS A 358 -22.22 6.02 17.43
CA LYS A 358 -22.07 4.63 16.96
C LYS A 358 -21.67 4.63 15.50
N VAL A 359 -20.54 4.01 15.15
CA VAL A 359 -19.98 4.05 13.81
C VAL A 359 -19.70 2.62 13.33
N GLY A 360 -20.26 2.27 12.17
CA GLY A 360 -20.17 0.94 11.60
C GLY A 360 -21.17 -0.04 12.20
N SER A 361 -21.11 -1.30 11.75
CA SER A 361 -22.04 -2.33 12.21
C SER A 361 -21.46 -3.74 12.00
N SER A 362 -21.59 -4.60 13.00
CA SER A 362 -21.31 -6.04 12.92
C SER A 362 -22.36 -6.83 12.13
N ALA A 363 -23.58 -6.28 12.05
CA ALA A 363 -24.70 -6.94 11.39
C ALA A 363 -24.57 -6.96 9.84
N TYR A 364 -23.73 -6.09 9.29
CA TYR A 364 -23.42 -6.06 7.86
C TYR A 364 -22.35 -7.11 7.55
N SER A 365 -22.77 -8.32 7.21
CA SER A 365 -21.87 -9.43 6.86
C SER A 365 -21.44 -9.32 5.40
N GLY A 366 -20.16 -9.15 5.15
CA GLY A 366 -19.54 -9.10 3.81
C GLY A 366 -18.38 -8.11 3.76
N SER A 367 -17.55 -8.24 2.77
CA SER A 367 -16.42 -7.32 2.54
C SER A 367 -16.87 -5.87 2.32
N GLU A 368 -18.07 -5.66 1.80
CA GLU A 368 -18.65 -4.33 1.54
C GLU A 368 -19.09 -3.56 2.80
N GLY A 369 -19.00 -4.19 3.99
CA GLY A 369 -19.50 -3.63 5.25
C GLY A 369 -18.54 -2.73 6.03
N ILE A 370 -17.36 -2.42 5.52
CA ILE A 370 -16.37 -1.61 6.24
C ILE A 370 -16.70 -0.13 6.11
N THR A 371 -16.95 0.53 7.24
CA THR A 371 -17.14 1.99 7.25
C THR A 371 -15.79 2.70 7.27
N CYS A 372 -15.58 3.60 6.30
CA CYS A 372 -14.34 4.36 6.16
C CYS A 372 -14.56 5.83 6.49
N VAL A 373 -13.88 6.35 7.51
CA VAL A 373 -13.94 7.74 7.96
C VAL A 373 -12.66 8.45 7.58
N GLY A 374 -12.77 9.50 6.77
CA GLY A 374 -11.64 10.22 6.21
C GLY A 374 -10.90 11.10 7.22
N LYS A 375 -9.69 11.51 6.83
CA LYS A 375 -8.78 12.33 7.63
C LYS A 375 -9.46 13.62 8.11
N ASN A 376 -9.29 13.94 9.40
CA ASN A 376 -9.82 15.17 10.02
C ASN A 376 -11.36 15.30 9.93
N ALA A 377 -12.08 14.19 9.79
CA ALA A 377 -13.53 14.19 9.82
C ALA A 377 -14.04 14.22 11.29
N PHE A 378 -15.07 14.99 11.52
CA PHE A 378 -15.74 15.08 12.81
C PHE A 378 -17.12 14.41 12.72
N ILE A 379 -17.35 13.34 13.48
CA ILE A 379 -18.66 12.71 13.65
C ILE A 379 -19.30 13.32 14.91
N PRO A 380 -20.49 13.96 14.78
CA PRO A 380 -21.11 14.62 15.94
C PRO A 380 -21.55 13.63 17.03
N PRO A 381 -21.65 14.09 18.30
CA PRO A 381 -22.12 13.26 19.40
C PRO A 381 -23.51 12.65 19.17
N TYR A 382 -23.64 11.38 19.59
CA TYR A 382 -24.90 10.62 19.54
C TYR A 382 -25.43 10.35 18.12
N PHE A 383 -24.57 10.46 17.09
CA PHE A 383 -24.89 10.02 15.73
C PHE A 383 -24.70 8.51 15.58
N THR A 384 -25.56 7.90 14.78
CA THR A 384 -25.40 6.52 14.33
C THR A 384 -25.04 6.55 12.85
N ILE A 385 -23.85 6.04 12.50
CA ILE A 385 -23.36 5.88 11.13
C ILE A 385 -23.40 4.39 10.80
N GLY A 386 -24.13 4.03 9.76
CA GLY A 386 -24.30 2.64 9.36
C GLY A 386 -23.04 1.95 8.84
N GLY A 387 -23.15 0.66 8.51
CA GLY A 387 -22.08 -0.13 7.89
C GLY A 387 -21.83 0.27 6.43
N GLY A 388 -20.60 0.07 5.90
CA GLY A 388 -20.26 0.34 4.51
C GLY A 388 -20.30 1.83 4.10
N CYS A 389 -20.41 2.76 5.05
CA CYS A 389 -20.41 4.19 4.76
C CYS A 389 -19.01 4.69 4.40
N VAL A 390 -18.94 5.66 3.46
CA VAL A 390 -17.69 6.37 3.16
C VAL A 390 -17.86 7.85 3.50
N LEU A 391 -17.15 8.28 4.53
CA LEU A 391 -17.08 9.66 4.98
C LEU A 391 -15.79 10.30 4.46
N GLY A 392 -15.92 11.42 3.77
CA GLY A 392 -14.80 12.17 3.19
C GLY A 392 -13.90 12.81 4.24
N THR A 393 -12.92 13.56 3.79
CA THR A 393 -11.99 14.29 4.66
C THR A 393 -12.58 15.63 5.11
N ASP A 394 -12.13 16.14 6.28
CA ASP A 394 -12.48 17.48 6.81
C ASP A 394 -13.97 17.72 7.02
N LEU A 395 -14.74 16.66 7.24
CA LEU A 395 -16.16 16.79 7.55
C LEU A 395 -16.35 17.52 8.87
N LYS A 396 -17.35 18.41 8.86
CA LYS A 396 -17.77 19.20 10.04
C LYS A 396 -19.20 18.85 10.42
N ARG A 397 -19.68 19.42 11.50
CA ARG A 397 -21.05 19.20 11.99
C ARG A 397 -22.11 19.50 10.91
N GLU A 398 -21.89 20.53 10.12
CA GLU A 398 -22.79 20.97 9.06
C GLU A 398 -22.91 19.94 7.92
N SER A 399 -21.90 19.10 7.74
CA SER A 399 -21.89 18.02 6.72
C SER A 399 -22.99 16.98 6.96
N TYR A 400 -23.56 16.93 8.17
CA TYR A 400 -24.61 16.00 8.57
C TYR A 400 -26.00 16.63 8.61
N SER A 401 -26.19 17.82 8.05
CA SER A 401 -27.47 18.55 8.05
C SER A 401 -28.61 17.78 7.37
N ALA A 402 -28.28 16.90 6.41
CA ALA A 402 -29.26 16.01 5.76
C ALA A 402 -29.82 14.91 6.68
N PHE A 403 -29.26 14.73 7.89
CA PHE A 403 -29.63 13.67 8.83
C PHE A 403 -30.11 14.23 10.18
N PRO A 404 -31.27 14.91 10.22
CA PRO A 404 -31.76 15.57 11.44
C PRO A 404 -32.11 14.59 12.57
N ASN A 405 -32.42 13.35 12.23
CA ASN A 405 -32.65 12.24 13.18
C ASN A 405 -31.36 11.61 13.72
N LYS A 406 -30.16 12.12 13.34
CA LYS A 406 -28.84 11.62 13.72
C LYS A 406 -28.55 10.17 13.25
N ILE A 407 -29.23 9.68 12.24
CA ILE A 407 -29.01 8.35 11.66
C ILE A 407 -28.58 8.50 10.21
N VAL A 408 -27.40 7.98 9.90
CA VAL A 408 -26.85 7.85 8.53
C VAL A 408 -27.03 6.40 8.12
N PRO A 409 -27.84 6.09 7.10
CA PRO A 409 -28.07 4.73 6.64
C PRO A 409 -26.79 4.02 6.12
N ASP A 410 -26.83 2.68 6.09
CA ASP A 410 -25.77 1.86 5.52
C ASP A 410 -25.43 2.27 4.09
N GLY A 411 -24.16 2.16 3.72
CA GLY A 411 -23.66 2.45 2.37
C GLY A 411 -23.69 3.93 1.96
N THR A 412 -23.96 4.85 2.89
CA THR A 412 -24.06 6.28 2.58
C THR A 412 -22.69 6.91 2.32
N LEU A 413 -22.62 7.80 1.31
CA LEU A 413 -21.46 8.61 1.00
C LEU A 413 -21.66 10.05 1.47
N ILE A 414 -20.76 10.57 2.33
CA ILE A 414 -20.81 11.97 2.81
C ILE A 414 -19.48 12.65 2.48
N GLY A 415 -19.53 13.73 1.70
CA GLY A 415 -18.32 14.48 1.31
C GLY A 415 -17.29 13.67 0.55
N TYR A 416 -17.74 12.62 -0.13
CA TYR A 416 -16.96 11.76 -1.01
C TYR A 416 -17.70 11.56 -2.34
N SER A 417 -16.99 11.68 -3.47
CA SER A 417 -17.52 11.34 -4.78
C SER A 417 -16.57 10.36 -5.46
N HIS A 418 -17.10 9.35 -6.16
CA HIS A 418 -16.30 8.39 -6.93
C HIS A 418 -15.49 9.03 -8.08
N ARG A 419 -15.61 10.34 -8.29
CA ARG A 419 -14.92 11.12 -9.34
C ARG A 419 -13.61 11.77 -8.84
N ASP A 420 -13.38 11.79 -7.54
CA ASP A 420 -12.17 12.30 -6.90
C ASP A 420 -11.13 11.19 -6.72
#